data_0033dd9127a627de84e7d9c15f931582
#
_entry.id   0033dd9127a627de84e7d9c15f931582
#
_cell.length_a   1.000
_cell.length_b   1.000
_cell.length_c   1.000
_cell.angle_alpha   90.00
_cell.angle_beta   90.00
_cell.angle_gamma   90.00
#
_symmetry.space_group_name_H-M   'P 1'
#
loop_
_entity.id
_entity.type
_entity.pdbx_description
1 polymer ?
#
loop_
_entity_poly.entity_id
_entity_poly.type
_entity_poly.pdbx_seq_one_letter_code
_entity_poly.pdbx_strand_id
1 'polypeptide(L)'
;MLEEKNKTVSVSLVVDSGSTKTDWCVCVGGKQVCRCATQGINPFHQSDGEIYNIIGDELKPKLMAALMGGEGGDLAVRSICFYGAGCRGAAIESLRKILQSAFPEATEVEVGSDLLAAAHAVCGNEDGI
;
A
#
# COMPACT_ATOMS: atom_id res chain seq x y z
N MET A 1 -9.81 -29.46 1.47
CA MET A 1 -10.37 -29.18 2.39
C MET A 1 -9.82 -28.15 3.21
N LEU A 2 -9.11 -28.39 4.10
CA LEU A 2 -8.66 -27.39 4.90
C LEU A 2 -7.83 -26.43 4.23
N GLU A 3 -7.17 -26.77 3.26
CA GLU A 3 -6.29 -25.95 2.59
C GLU A 3 -6.95 -24.75 2.04
N GLU A 4 -8.11 -24.85 1.62
CA GLU A 4 -8.77 -23.78 1.06
C GLU A 4 -8.98 -22.66 1.99
N LYS A 5 -9.02 -22.92 3.25
CA LYS A 5 -9.27 -21.90 4.15
C LYS A 5 -8.08 -21.06 4.37
N ASN A 6 -6.91 -21.50 4.01
CA ASN A 6 -5.72 -20.77 4.25
C ASN A 6 -5.16 -20.11 3.02
N LYS A 7 -6.01 -19.78 2.11
CA LYS A 7 -5.58 -19.14 0.94
C LYS A 7 -5.02 -17.78 1.25
N THR A 8 -3.92 -17.43 0.68
CA THR A 8 -3.29 -16.13 0.85
C THR A 8 -3.35 -15.38 -0.46
N VAL A 9 -3.84 -14.15 -0.41
CA VAL A 9 -3.91 -13.31 -1.59
C VAL A 9 -2.72 -12.36 -1.51
N SER A 10 -1.84 -12.41 -2.52
CA SER A 10 -0.67 -11.55 -2.55
C SER A 10 -0.99 -10.32 -3.39
N VAL A 11 -0.79 -9.14 -2.82
CA VAL A 11 -1.13 -7.92 -3.51
C VAL A 11 0.04 -6.95 -3.55
N SER A 12 -0.03 -6.03 -4.48
CA SER A 12 0.90 -4.93 -4.57
C SER A 12 0.08 -3.66 -4.46
N LEU A 13 0.64 -2.64 -3.84
CA LEU A 13 -0.04 -1.37 -3.68
C LEU A 13 0.73 -0.27 -4.39
N VAL A 14 0.01 0.53 -5.17
CA VAL A 14 0.59 1.72 -5.79
C VAL A 14 -0.20 2.87 -5.21
N VAL A 15 0.45 3.79 -4.55
CA VAL A 15 -0.19 4.78 -3.72
C VAL A 15 0.08 6.19 -4.17
N ASP A 16 -0.98 6.97 -4.28
CA ASP A 16 -0.89 8.37 -4.65
C ASP A 16 -1.40 9.15 -3.46
N SER A 17 -0.53 9.81 -2.74
CA SER A 17 -0.92 10.52 -1.54
C SER A 17 -0.97 12.01 -1.76
N GLY A 18 -2.14 12.60 -1.55
CA GLY A 18 -2.32 14.03 -1.64
C GLY A 18 -2.51 14.62 -0.27
N SER A 19 -2.79 15.90 -0.20
CA SER A 19 -2.91 16.58 1.07
C SER A 19 -4.20 16.23 1.79
N THR A 20 -5.24 15.89 1.07
CA THR A 20 -6.51 15.59 1.72
C THR A 20 -6.90 14.13 1.59
N LYS A 21 -6.35 13.43 0.64
CA LYS A 21 -6.77 12.08 0.37
C LYS A 21 -5.61 11.25 -0.16
N THR A 22 -5.57 10.00 0.18
CA THR A 22 -4.59 9.06 -0.36
C THR A 22 -5.34 7.97 -1.09
N ASP A 23 -4.95 7.72 -2.35
CA ASP A 23 -5.55 6.67 -3.15
C ASP A 23 -4.61 5.48 -3.14
N TRP A 24 -5.15 4.32 -2.80
CA TRP A 24 -4.40 3.09 -2.74
C TRP A 24 -4.90 2.17 -3.85
N CYS A 25 -4.10 2.02 -4.87
CA CYS A 25 -4.46 1.18 -6.00
C CYS A 25 -3.97 -0.22 -5.69
N VAL A 26 -4.86 -1.17 -5.68
CA VAL A 26 -4.56 -2.54 -5.29
C VAL A 26 -4.43 -3.42 -6.51
N CYS A 27 -3.29 -4.06 -6.64
CA CYS A 27 -3.00 -4.90 -7.79
C CYS A 27 -2.77 -6.34 -7.37
N VAL A 28 -3.29 -7.26 -8.16
CA VAL A 28 -3.07 -8.68 -7.94
C VAL A 28 -2.61 -9.24 -9.27
N GLY A 29 -1.43 -9.86 -9.26
CA GLY A 29 -0.90 -10.43 -10.49
C GLY A 29 -0.64 -9.38 -11.56
N GLY A 30 -0.26 -8.19 -11.15
CA GLY A 30 0.05 -7.14 -12.10
C GLY A 30 -1.15 -6.37 -12.62
N LYS A 31 -2.35 -6.72 -12.18
CA LYS A 31 -3.53 -6.03 -12.64
C LYS A 31 -4.22 -5.33 -11.50
N GLN A 32 -4.71 -4.12 -11.75
CA GLN A 32 -5.44 -3.39 -10.75
C GLN A 32 -6.79 -4.06 -10.53
N VAL A 33 -7.09 -4.44 -9.33
CA VAL A 33 -8.34 -5.10 -9.02
C VAL A 33 -9.29 -4.21 -8.22
N CYS A 34 -8.79 -3.24 -7.50
CA CYS A 34 -9.65 -2.32 -6.80
C CYS A 34 -8.85 -1.13 -6.31
N ARG A 35 -9.54 -0.19 -5.69
CA ARG A 35 -8.91 1.01 -5.21
C ARG A 35 -9.55 1.38 -3.89
N CYS A 36 -8.76 1.78 -2.93
CA CYS A 36 -9.25 2.23 -1.65
C CYS A 36 -8.77 3.63 -1.40
N ALA A 37 -9.43 4.37 -0.57
CA ALA A 37 -9.03 5.73 -0.24
C ALA A 37 -8.99 5.92 1.26
N THR A 38 -8.02 6.67 1.73
CA THR A 38 -7.94 7.04 3.13
C THR A 38 -7.69 8.54 3.18
N GLN A 39 -7.60 9.08 4.38
CA GLN A 39 -7.27 10.49 4.49
C GLN A 39 -5.84 10.69 4.01
N GLY A 40 -5.46 11.90 3.75
CA GLY A 40 -4.14 12.21 3.21
C GLY A 40 -3.03 11.82 4.15
N ILE A 41 -1.90 11.42 3.59
CA ILE A 41 -0.73 11.06 4.36
C ILE A 41 0.39 11.97 3.92
N ASN A 42 0.95 12.74 4.87
CA ASN A 42 2.04 13.65 4.56
C ASN A 42 3.03 13.58 5.71
N PRO A 43 4.18 12.96 5.51
CA PRO A 43 5.16 12.78 6.57
C PRO A 43 5.75 14.06 7.13
N PHE A 44 5.55 15.21 6.46
CA PHE A 44 6.03 16.44 7.00
C PHE A 44 5.08 16.99 8.04
N HIS A 45 3.80 16.68 7.95
CA HIS A 45 2.79 17.24 8.81
C HIS A 45 2.19 16.27 9.82
N GLN A 46 2.50 15.01 9.69
CA GLN A 46 1.92 13.99 10.55
C GLN A 46 3.01 13.19 11.23
N SER A 47 2.76 12.75 12.43
CA SER A 47 3.74 11.94 13.13
C SER A 47 3.70 10.52 12.59
N ASP A 48 4.72 9.75 12.90
CA ASP A 48 4.80 8.37 12.46
C ASP A 48 3.60 7.60 13.02
N GLY A 49 3.23 7.85 14.25
CA GLY A 49 2.10 7.16 14.86
C GLY A 49 0.79 7.48 14.16
N GLU A 50 0.62 8.74 13.73
CA GLU A 50 -0.59 9.13 13.07
C GLU A 50 -0.70 8.40 11.74
N ILE A 51 0.39 8.33 11.00
CA ILE A 51 0.39 7.66 9.70
C ILE A 51 0.14 6.17 9.90
N TYR A 52 0.78 5.58 10.88
CA TYR A 52 0.61 4.16 11.14
C TYR A 52 -0.85 3.87 11.46
N ASN A 53 -1.51 4.75 12.21
CA ASN A 53 -2.89 4.57 12.57
C ASN A 53 -3.84 4.72 11.36
N ILE A 54 -3.51 5.62 10.44
CA ILE A 54 -4.32 5.77 9.24
C ILE A 54 -4.31 4.44 8.49
N ILE A 55 -3.14 3.83 8.37
CA ILE A 55 -3.02 2.58 7.66
C ILE A 55 -3.78 1.49 8.39
N GLY A 56 -3.61 1.40 9.69
CA GLY A 56 -4.26 0.34 10.46
C GLY A 56 -5.75 0.49 10.62
N ASP A 57 -6.20 1.72 10.84
CA ASP A 57 -7.61 1.96 11.10
C ASP A 57 -8.45 2.20 9.86
N GLU A 58 -7.87 2.77 8.83
CA GLU A 58 -8.63 3.07 7.62
C GLU A 58 -8.34 2.13 6.47
N LEU A 59 -7.08 1.91 6.18
CA LEU A 59 -6.74 1.12 5.01
C LEU A 59 -6.97 -0.37 5.18
N LYS A 60 -6.44 -0.95 6.22
CA LYS A 60 -6.51 -2.39 6.38
C LYS A 60 -7.93 -2.94 6.37
N PRO A 61 -8.89 -2.31 7.07
CA PRO A 61 -10.25 -2.81 7.01
C PRO A 61 -10.82 -2.74 5.61
N LYS A 62 -10.47 -1.70 4.83
CA LYS A 62 -10.99 -1.56 3.50
C LYS A 62 -10.40 -2.62 2.58
N LEU A 63 -9.13 -2.93 2.76
CA LEU A 63 -8.49 -3.93 1.95
C LEU A 63 -9.11 -5.29 2.21
N MET A 64 -9.34 -5.60 3.47
CA MET A 64 -9.92 -6.89 3.81
C MET A 64 -11.33 -7.00 3.25
N ALA A 65 -12.11 -5.94 3.37
CA ALA A 65 -13.47 -5.98 2.85
C ALA A 65 -13.49 -6.13 1.34
N ALA A 66 -12.59 -5.43 0.66
CA ALA A 66 -12.58 -5.43 -0.79
C ALA A 66 -12.05 -6.74 -1.37
N LEU A 67 -11.04 -7.30 -0.73
CA LEU A 67 -10.39 -8.47 -1.28
C LEU A 67 -10.84 -9.79 -0.71
N MET A 68 -11.20 -9.79 0.56
CA MET A 68 -11.57 -11.05 1.19
C MET A 68 -13.08 -11.23 1.31
N GLY A 69 -13.81 -10.13 1.28
CA GLY A 69 -15.26 -10.22 1.27
C GLY A 69 -15.85 -10.94 2.46
N GLY A 70 -15.16 -10.92 3.56
CA GLY A 70 -15.68 -11.59 4.73
C GLY A 70 -15.35 -13.07 4.77
N GLU A 71 -14.68 -13.59 3.76
CA GLU A 71 -14.30 -14.96 3.78
C GLU A 71 -13.01 -15.16 4.50
N GLY A 72 -12.69 -16.30 4.91
CA GLY A 72 -11.47 -16.56 5.59
C GLY A 72 -10.28 -16.45 4.67
N GLY A 73 -9.12 -16.39 5.20
CA GLY A 73 -7.91 -16.31 4.41
C GLY A 73 -7.05 -15.17 4.86
N ASP A 74 -5.90 -15.03 4.23
CA ASP A 74 -4.96 -13.99 4.60
C ASP A 74 -4.66 -13.10 3.43
N LEU A 75 -4.26 -11.89 3.75
CA LEU A 75 -3.89 -10.92 2.75
C LEU A 75 -2.44 -10.59 3.00
N ALA A 76 -1.61 -10.73 2.01
CA ALA A 76 -0.21 -10.40 2.11
C ALA A 76 0.15 -9.30 1.13
N VAL A 77 0.55 -8.15 1.64
CA VAL A 77 0.97 -7.05 0.80
C VAL A 77 2.46 -7.24 0.58
N ARG A 78 2.85 -7.55 -0.65
CA ARG A 78 4.22 -7.90 -0.96
C ARG A 78 5.06 -6.73 -1.46
N SER A 79 4.44 -5.79 -2.13
CA SER A 79 5.16 -4.66 -2.68
C SER A 79 4.36 -3.39 -2.50
N ILE A 80 5.02 -2.30 -2.21
CA ILE A 80 4.35 -1.03 -2.04
C ILE A 80 5.17 0.04 -2.74
N CYS A 81 4.53 0.84 -3.59
CA CYS A 81 5.16 2.00 -4.18
C CYS A 81 4.32 3.20 -3.77
N PHE A 82 4.86 4.01 -2.91
CA PHE A 82 4.15 5.15 -2.35
C PHE A 82 4.77 6.44 -2.86
N TYR A 83 3.96 7.34 -3.43
CA TYR A 83 4.51 8.60 -3.81
C TYR A 83 3.56 9.70 -3.40
N GLY A 84 4.08 10.86 -3.10
CA GLY A 84 3.24 11.96 -2.72
C GLY A 84 4.05 13.14 -2.26
N ALA A 85 3.34 14.23 -1.97
CA ALA A 85 3.97 15.45 -1.52
C ALA A 85 4.62 15.17 -0.19
N GLY A 86 5.75 15.77 0.06
CA GLY A 86 6.44 15.57 1.32
C GLY A 86 7.31 14.32 1.38
N CYS A 87 7.26 13.49 0.36
CA CYS A 87 8.07 12.29 0.36
C CYS A 87 9.45 12.58 -0.19
N ARG A 88 10.29 13.15 0.63
CA ARG A 88 11.66 13.43 0.22
C ARG A 88 12.54 13.54 1.45
N GLY A 89 13.83 13.39 1.27
CA GLY A 89 14.78 13.50 2.36
C GLY A 89 14.54 12.43 3.40
N ALA A 90 14.66 12.82 4.64
CA ALA A 90 14.51 11.89 5.74
C ALA A 90 13.10 11.32 5.83
N ALA A 91 12.12 12.02 5.27
CA ALA A 91 10.75 11.54 5.32
C ALA A 91 10.58 10.25 4.55
N ILE A 92 11.39 10.02 3.52
CA ILE A 92 11.31 8.83 2.73
C ILE A 92 11.59 7.61 3.61
N GLU A 93 12.66 7.71 4.40
CA GLU A 93 13.05 6.57 5.21
C GLU A 93 12.05 6.34 6.34
N SER A 94 11.52 7.40 6.92
CA SER A 94 10.54 7.28 7.98
C SER A 94 9.29 6.58 7.45
N LEU A 95 8.80 7.01 6.30
CA LEU A 95 7.59 6.45 5.75
C LEU A 95 7.83 5.00 5.32
N ARG A 96 9.01 4.70 4.80
CA ARG A 96 9.32 3.35 4.41
C ARG A 96 9.24 2.42 5.61
N LYS A 97 9.75 2.85 6.76
CA LYS A 97 9.72 2.04 7.96
C LYS A 97 8.30 1.84 8.45
N ILE A 98 7.47 2.87 8.35
CA ILE A 98 6.08 2.78 8.78
C ILE A 98 5.36 1.75 7.92
N LEU A 99 5.56 1.83 6.61
CA LEU A 99 4.90 0.90 5.69
C LEU A 99 5.39 -0.53 5.93
N GLN A 100 6.68 -0.68 6.18
CA GLN A 100 7.24 -1.99 6.43
C GLN A 100 6.69 -2.58 7.74
N SER A 101 6.47 -1.73 8.74
CA SER A 101 5.91 -2.20 9.99
C SER A 101 4.45 -2.57 9.84
N ALA A 102 3.72 -1.81 9.03
CA ALA A 102 2.30 -2.07 8.84
C ALA A 102 2.09 -3.32 7.99
N PHE A 103 3.02 -3.59 7.07
CA PHE A 103 2.91 -4.74 6.18
C PHE A 103 4.21 -5.54 6.22
N PRO A 104 4.39 -6.33 7.25
CA PRO A 104 5.66 -7.05 7.44
C PRO A 104 6.02 -8.01 6.32
N GLU A 105 5.06 -8.46 5.54
CA GLU A 105 5.35 -9.36 4.45
C GLU A 105 5.89 -8.65 3.23
N ALA A 106 5.88 -7.34 3.23
CA ALA A 106 6.32 -6.60 2.05
C ALA A 106 7.82 -6.73 1.88
N THR A 107 8.24 -7.18 0.73
CA THR A 107 9.65 -7.32 0.44
C THR A 107 10.18 -6.16 -0.35
N GLU A 108 9.31 -5.36 -0.94
CA GLU A 108 9.72 -4.20 -1.67
C GLU A 108 8.90 -3.01 -1.27
N VAL A 109 9.50 -1.99 -0.72
CA VAL A 109 8.80 -0.79 -0.33
C VAL A 109 9.57 0.39 -0.90
N GLU A 110 8.96 1.10 -1.85
CA GLU A 110 9.56 2.25 -2.47
C GLU A 110 8.77 3.48 -2.10
N VAL A 111 9.43 4.56 -1.76
CA VAL A 111 8.77 5.80 -1.40
C VAL A 111 9.45 6.93 -2.16
N GLY A 112 8.67 7.80 -2.74
CA GLY A 112 9.24 8.92 -3.46
C GLY A 112 8.20 9.94 -3.85
N SER A 113 8.61 10.95 -4.59
CA SER A 113 7.71 11.99 -5.02
C SER A 113 7.36 11.82 -6.50
N ASP A 114 7.82 10.78 -7.15
CA ASP A 114 7.63 10.58 -8.57
C ASP A 114 6.73 9.38 -8.86
N LEU A 115 5.52 9.66 -9.28
CA LEU A 115 4.56 8.63 -9.56
C LEU A 115 5.02 7.72 -10.65
N LEU A 116 5.60 8.27 -11.68
CA LEU A 116 5.99 7.49 -12.81
C LEU A 116 6.97 6.40 -12.42
N ALA A 117 7.95 6.75 -11.64
CA ALA A 117 8.94 5.78 -11.24
C ALA A 117 8.30 4.72 -10.33
N ALA A 118 7.43 5.16 -9.45
CA ALA A 118 6.79 4.25 -8.53
C ALA A 118 5.93 3.25 -9.27
N ALA A 119 5.13 3.72 -10.18
CA ALA A 119 4.24 2.85 -10.90
C ALA A 119 5.01 1.86 -11.73
N HIS A 120 6.11 2.32 -12.31
CA HIS A 120 6.90 1.46 -13.15
C HIS A 120 7.55 0.36 -12.32
N ALA A 121 7.95 0.67 -11.14
CA ALA A 121 8.62 -0.31 -10.30
C ALA A 121 7.69 -1.42 -9.81
N VAL A 122 6.44 -1.10 -9.61
CA VAL A 122 5.55 -2.09 -9.04
C VAL A 122 4.61 -2.74 -10.02
N CYS A 123 3.84 -1.96 -10.73
CA CYS A 123 2.87 -2.51 -11.61
C CYS A 123 3.25 -2.46 -13.04
N GLY A 124 3.86 -1.41 -13.43
CA GLY A 124 4.17 -1.21 -14.78
C GLY A 124 5.07 -2.20 -15.36
N ASN A 125 5.93 -2.68 -14.55
CA ASN A 125 6.82 -3.53 -14.99
C ASN A 125 6.30 -4.76 -15.48
N GLU A 126 5.36 -5.24 -14.82
CA GLU A 126 4.77 -6.37 -15.11
C GLU A 126 4.21 -6.47 -16.38
N ASP A 127 3.57 -5.60 -16.81
CA ASP A 127 2.89 -5.65 -17.94
C ASP A 127 3.74 -5.65 -18.99
N GLY A 128 4.82 -5.40 -18.76
CA GLY A 128 5.67 -5.49 -19.65
C GLY A 128 5.27 -4.66 -20.63
N ILE A 129 4.45 -4.21 -20.30
CA ILE A 129 3.83 -3.52 -21.10
C ILE A 129 4.40 -2.95 -21.81
#